data_de6ddeb22b541bb600d8b8c7b9c3aa87
#
_entry.id   de6ddeb22b541bb600d8b8c7b9c3aa87
#
_cell.length_a   1.000
_cell.length_b   1.000
_cell.length_c   1.000
_cell.angle_alpha   90.00
_cell.angle_beta   90.00
_cell.angle_gamma   90.00
#
_symmetry.space_group_name_H-M   'P 1'
#
loop_
_entity.id
_entity.type
_entity.pdbx_description
1 polymer ?
#
loop_
_entity_poly.entity_id
_entity_poly.type
_entity_poly.pdbx_seq_one_letter_code
_entity_poly.pdbx_strand_id
1 'polypeptide(L)'
;MLKTFSIGGVHPHENKLSAHQPIVQAEIPAKAVILLGQHIGAPAKPIVAKGDVVKVGTKIAEPGGFVSAAIHSSVSGKVAKIDTVVDASGYAKPAIFIDVEGDEWEESIDRTETLVKECNLTAEEIVKKIADAGIVGLGGACFPTQVKLCPPPAFKAECVIINAVECEPYLTADHQLMLEHAEEIMVGVSILMKAVKVNKAFIGIENNKPDACLLYTSQSPRD
;
A
#
# COMPACT_ATOMS: atom_id res chain seq x y z
N MET A 1 4.89 12.37 -28.06
CA MET A 1 5.79 11.40 -28.71
C MET A 1 6.28 10.44 -27.64
N LEU A 2 5.96 9.15 -27.75
CA LEU A 2 6.43 8.13 -26.82
C LEU A 2 7.98 8.05 -26.90
N LYS A 3 8.63 8.11 -25.74
CA LYS A 3 10.07 7.89 -25.65
C LYS A 3 10.31 6.40 -25.46
N THR A 4 11.06 5.79 -26.34
CA THR A 4 11.48 4.39 -26.24
C THR A 4 12.98 4.32 -25.97
N PHE A 5 13.43 3.24 -25.32
CA PHE A 5 14.85 2.99 -25.21
C PHE A 5 15.43 2.60 -26.57
N SER A 6 16.61 3.12 -26.87
CA SER A 6 17.37 2.66 -28.04
C SER A 6 17.96 1.28 -27.71
N ILE A 7 17.79 0.33 -28.57
CA ILE A 7 18.41 -1.01 -28.67
C ILE A 7 18.97 -1.60 -27.37
N GLY A 8 18.45 -2.76 -26.92
CA GLY A 8 19.03 -3.61 -25.88
C GLY A 8 18.14 -3.95 -24.71
N GLY A 9 16.86 -3.59 -24.74
CA GLY A 9 15.88 -4.05 -23.75
C GLY A 9 15.38 -5.45 -24.05
N VAL A 10 15.03 -6.20 -23.00
CA VAL A 10 14.29 -7.46 -23.12
C VAL A 10 12.82 -7.14 -22.91
N HIS A 11 11.96 -7.60 -23.82
CA HIS A 11 10.52 -7.53 -23.69
C HIS A 11 9.97 -8.92 -23.34
N PRO A 12 9.79 -9.24 -22.06
CA PRO A 12 9.14 -10.49 -21.65
C PRO A 12 7.67 -10.49 -22.09
N HIS A 13 7.10 -11.68 -22.26
CA HIS A 13 5.66 -11.80 -22.46
C HIS A 13 4.93 -11.30 -21.22
N GLU A 14 3.97 -10.42 -21.39
CA GLU A 14 3.25 -9.79 -20.27
C GLU A 14 2.40 -10.77 -19.46
N ASN A 15 1.81 -11.79 -20.13
CA ASN A 15 1.00 -12.85 -19.50
C ASN A 15 -0.03 -12.32 -18.49
N LYS A 16 -0.73 -11.23 -18.81
CA LYS A 16 -1.75 -10.60 -17.95
C LYS A 16 -3.03 -11.45 -17.90
N LEU A 17 -2.95 -12.68 -17.36
CA LEU A 17 -4.01 -13.69 -17.40
C LEU A 17 -5.29 -13.26 -16.67
N SER A 18 -5.18 -12.41 -15.65
CA SER A 18 -6.30 -11.86 -14.87
C SER A 18 -6.72 -10.46 -15.34
N ALA A 19 -6.24 -9.98 -16.49
CA ALA A 19 -6.66 -8.68 -17.03
C ALA A 19 -8.18 -8.62 -17.21
N HIS A 20 -8.76 -7.46 -16.88
CA HIS A 20 -10.21 -7.20 -16.98
C HIS A 20 -11.10 -8.08 -16.09
N GLN A 21 -10.52 -8.81 -15.13
CA GLN A 21 -11.30 -9.46 -14.08
C GLN A 21 -11.50 -8.47 -12.93
N PRO A 22 -12.72 -8.39 -12.36
CA PRO A 22 -12.98 -7.49 -11.24
C PRO A 22 -12.20 -7.92 -10.00
N ILE A 23 -11.94 -6.95 -9.11
CA ILE A 23 -11.42 -7.24 -7.78
C ILE A 23 -12.48 -8.02 -7.01
N VAL A 24 -12.10 -9.14 -6.41
CA VAL A 24 -12.99 -9.98 -5.62
C VAL A 24 -12.51 -10.08 -4.18
N GLN A 25 -13.46 -10.09 -3.24
CA GLN A 25 -13.16 -10.32 -1.84
C GLN A 25 -12.75 -11.78 -1.62
N ALA A 26 -11.56 -11.99 -1.05
CA ALA A 26 -11.10 -13.32 -0.67
C ALA A 26 -11.89 -13.84 0.54
N GLU A 27 -12.04 -15.16 0.62
CA GLU A 27 -12.61 -15.82 1.81
C GLU A 27 -11.68 -15.61 3.03
N ILE A 28 -12.30 -15.48 4.21
CA ILE A 28 -11.53 -15.37 5.46
C ILE A 28 -10.85 -16.72 5.73
N PRO A 29 -9.51 -16.76 5.84
CA PRO A 29 -8.78 -18.01 6.05
C PRO A 29 -8.93 -18.50 7.49
N ALA A 30 -8.79 -19.80 7.72
CA ALA A 30 -8.77 -20.35 9.08
C ALA A 30 -7.51 -19.97 9.88
N LYS A 31 -6.41 -19.62 9.19
CA LYS A 31 -5.15 -19.20 9.78
C LYS A 31 -4.52 -18.07 8.96
N ALA A 32 -3.91 -17.13 9.65
CA ALA A 32 -3.09 -16.09 9.03
C ALA A 32 -1.66 -16.15 9.54
N VAL A 33 -0.71 -15.88 8.64
CA VAL A 33 0.73 -15.78 8.97
C VAL A 33 1.20 -14.40 8.50
N ILE A 34 1.49 -13.53 9.45
CA ILE A 34 1.85 -12.14 9.18
C ILE A 34 3.34 -11.96 9.40
N LEU A 35 4.08 -11.75 8.31
CA LEU A 35 5.52 -11.50 8.35
C LEU A 35 5.85 -10.18 9.06
N LEU A 36 6.93 -10.15 9.85
CA LEU A 36 7.42 -8.93 10.48
C LEU A 36 8.34 -8.09 9.57
N GLY A 37 8.76 -8.65 8.45
CA GLY A 37 9.58 -8.01 7.43
C GLY A 37 8.81 -7.78 6.12
N GLN A 38 7.75 -6.96 6.14
CA GLN A 38 6.92 -6.67 4.97
C GLN A 38 7.39 -5.42 4.17
N HIS A 39 8.47 -4.78 4.61
CA HIS A 39 8.98 -3.54 4.01
C HIS A 39 10.52 -3.53 4.07
N ILE A 40 11.14 -2.67 3.27
CA ILE A 40 12.59 -2.44 3.34
C ILE A 40 12.95 -1.73 4.65
N GLY A 41 14.16 -1.96 5.13
CA GLY A 41 14.69 -1.37 6.35
C GLY A 41 14.62 -2.33 7.54
N ALA A 42 14.48 -1.82 8.75
CA ALA A 42 14.44 -2.63 9.96
C ALA A 42 13.10 -3.38 10.06
N PRO A 43 13.08 -4.71 10.28
CA PRO A 43 11.85 -5.43 10.54
C PRO A 43 11.07 -4.83 11.70
N ALA A 44 9.74 -4.92 11.64
CA ALA A 44 8.89 -4.51 12.75
C ALA A 44 9.09 -5.43 13.96
N LYS A 45 8.87 -4.88 15.15
CA LYS A 45 8.97 -5.62 16.42
C LYS A 45 7.59 -6.00 16.92
N PRO A 46 7.30 -7.27 17.20
CA PRO A 46 6.00 -7.67 17.69
C PRO A 46 5.73 -7.03 19.07
N ILE A 47 4.50 -6.60 19.27
CA ILE A 47 3.99 -6.02 20.53
C ILE A 47 2.89 -6.89 21.15
N VAL A 48 2.56 -8.00 20.50
CA VAL A 48 1.61 -9.00 20.98
C VAL A 48 2.33 -10.26 21.44
N ALA A 49 1.65 -11.08 22.24
CA ALA A 49 2.14 -12.35 22.73
C ALA A 49 1.19 -13.50 22.37
N LYS A 50 1.67 -14.75 22.51
CA LYS A 50 0.82 -15.93 22.35
C LYS A 50 -0.39 -15.86 23.30
N GLY A 51 -1.56 -16.00 22.75
CA GLY A 51 -2.82 -16.00 23.47
C GLY A 51 -3.59 -14.66 23.40
N ASP A 52 -2.95 -13.59 22.94
CA ASP A 52 -3.61 -12.31 22.78
C ASP A 52 -4.71 -12.40 21.72
N VAL A 53 -5.83 -11.74 21.98
CA VAL A 53 -6.94 -11.59 21.03
C VAL A 53 -6.70 -10.33 20.22
N VAL A 54 -6.86 -10.43 18.90
CA VAL A 54 -6.69 -9.34 17.96
C VAL A 54 -7.92 -9.22 17.06
N LYS A 55 -8.17 -8.01 16.60
CA LYS A 55 -9.20 -7.68 15.60
C LYS A 55 -8.54 -7.24 14.30
N VAL A 56 -9.31 -7.18 13.22
CA VAL A 56 -8.84 -6.53 11.99
C VAL A 56 -8.49 -5.07 12.33
N GLY A 57 -7.26 -4.67 12.02
CA GLY A 57 -6.74 -3.33 12.35
C GLY A 57 -6.00 -3.22 13.68
N THR A 58 -6.04 -4.22 14.55
CA THR A 58 -5.21 -4.21 15.77
C THR A 58 -3.72 -4.11 15.40
N LYS A 59 -3.02 -3.13 15.94
CA LYS A 59 -1.56 -3.02 15.77
C LYS A 59 -0.88 -4.17 16.50
N ILE A 60 -0.17 -5.02 15.74
CA ILE A 60 0.49 -6.23 16.25
C ILE A 60 2.01 -6.12 16.26
N ALA A 61 2.55 -5.13 15.53
CA ALA A 61 3.98 -4.84 15.59
C ALA A 61 4.24 -3.34 15.40
N GLU A 62 5.26 -2.83 16.06
CA GLU A 62 5.72 -1.44 15.96
C GLU A 62 6.97 -1.33 15.07
N PRO A 63 7.27 -0.13 14.52
CA PRO A 63 8.47 0.08 13.73
C PRO A 63 9.74 -0.30 14.49
N GLY A 64 10.64 -1.05 13.84
CA GLY A 64 11.92 -1.47 14.40
C GLY A 64 13.05 -0.44 14.28
N GLY A 65 12.83 0.66 13.54
CA GLY A 65 13.81 1.71 13.29
C GLY A 65 13.23 2.87 12.50
N PHE A 66 14.08 3.81 12.05
CA PHE A 66 13.64 4.99 11.29
C PHE A 66 12.99 4.60 9.95
N VAL A 67 13.65 3.72 9.17
CA VAL A 67 13.04 3.12 7.98
C VAL A 67 12.38 1.81 8.40
N SER A 68 11.14 1.89 8.79
CA SER A 68 10.31 0.79 9.25
C SER A 68 8.85 1.25 9.29
N ALA A 69 7.91 0.31 9.35
CA ALA A 69 6.49 0.61 9.45
C ALA A 69 5.81 -0.27 10.49
N ALA A 70 4.73 0.22 11.08
CA ALA A 70 3.85 -0.56 11.93
C ALA A 70 3.15 -1.66 11.11
N ILE A 71 2.80 -2.76 11.77
CA ILE A 71 2.02 -3.86 11.17
C ILE A 71 0.75 -4.06 11.97
N HIS A 72 -0.36 -4.17 11.25
CA HIS A 72 -1.68 -4.40 11.81
C HIS A 72 -2.19 -5.79 11.41
N SER A 73 -3.03 -6.37 12.25
CA SER A 73 -3.71 -7.61 11.91
C SER A 73 -4.70 -7.39 10.77
N SER A 74 -4.65 -8.25 9.75
CA SER A 74 -5.63 -8.30 8.66
C SER A 74 -6.81 -9.20 8.96
N VAL A 75 -6.82 -9.85 10.11
CA VAL A 75 -7.84 -10.81 10.55
C VAL A 75 -8.16 -10.61 12.02
N SER A 76 -9.33 -11.07 12.47
CA SER A 76 -9.66 -11.23 13.88
C SER A 76 -9.32 -12.66 14.35
N GLY A 77 -9.01 -12.82 15.62
CA GLY A 77 -8.72 -14.11 16.20
C GLY A 77 -7.72 -14.07 17.33
N LYS A 78 -6.99 -15.16 17.52
CA LYS A 78 -6.06 -15.35 18.62
C LYS A 78 -4.63 -15.61 18.13
N VAL A 79 -3.68 -14.89 18.68
CA VAL A 79 -2.25 -15.13 18.41
C VAL A 79 -1.86 -16.53 18.88
N ALA A 80 -1.61 -17.44 17.94
CA ALA A 80 -1.24 -18.82 18.21
C ALA A 80 0.21 -18.94 18.66
N LYS A 81 1.12 -18.24 17.98
CA LYS A 81 2.56 -18.18 18.28
C LYS A 81 3.23 -17.04 17.52
N ILE A 82 4.42 -16.69 17.98
CA ILE A 82 5.40 -15.90 17.22
C ILE A 82 6.57 -16.84 16.93
N ASP A 83 6.90 -17.02 15.66
CA ASP A 83 7.86 -18.01 15.20
C ASP A 83 8.42 -17.61 13.83
N THR A 84 9.18 -18.46 13.18
CA THR A 84 9.66 -18.26 11.83
C THR A 84 8.84 -19.03 10.81
N VAL A 85 8.76 -18.51 9.60
CA VAL A 85 8.21 -19.18 8.43
C VAL A 85 9.15 -18.97 7.25
N VAL A 86 9.24 -19.95 6.36
CA VAL A 86 9.99 -19.80 5.11
C VAL A 86 9.13 -19.00 4.14
N ASP A 87 9.63 -17.83 3.71
CA ASP A 87 8.97 -16.95 2.75
C ASP A 87 9.33 -17.32 1.29
N ALA A 88 8.84 -16.54 0.35
CA ALA A 88 9.10 -16.76 -1.08
C ALA A 88 10.59 -16.61 -1.46
N SER A 89 11.43 -16.01 -0.61
CA SER A 89 12.89 -15.97 -0.81
C SER A 89 13.61 -17.26 -0.44
N GLY A 90 12.91 -18.23 0.15
CA GLY A 90 13.46 -19.48 0.63
C GLY A 90 14.15 -19.39 2.00
N TYR A 91 14.09 -18.25 2.68
CA TYR A 91 14.71 -18.05 3.99
C TYR A 91 13.66 -17.97 5.10
N ALA A 92 14.01 -18.46 6.28
CA ALA A 92 13.18 -18.34 7.47
C ALA A 92 13.11 -16.87 7.92
N LYS A 93 11.89 -16.36 8.07
CA LYS A 93 11.58 -14.99 8.48
C LYS A 93 10.66 -14.99 9.69
N PRO A 94 10.84 -14.06 10.64
CA PRO A 94 9.96 -13.96 11.80
C PRO A 94 8.54 -13.55 11.38
N ALA A 95 7.54 -14.20 11.99
CA ALA A 95 6.14 -14.02 11.70
C ALA A 95 5.25 -14.20 12.94
N ILE A 96 4.08 -13.58 12.91
CA ILE A 96 2.99 -13.77 13.87
C ILE A 96 1.97 -14.71 13.24
N PHE A 97 1.65 -15.80 13.94
CA PHE A 97 0.64 -16.77 13.52
C PHE A 97 -0.65 -16.51 14.28
N ILE A 98 -1.76 -16.40 13.56
CA ILE A 98 -3.09 -16.13 14.13
C ILE A 98 -4.02 -17.26 13.73
N ASP A 99 -4.65 -17.91 14.72
CA ASP A 99 -5.81 -18.74 14.50
C ASP A 99 -7.02 -17.79 14.35
N VAL A 100 -7.65 -17.81 13.17
CA VAL A 100 -8.66 -16.84 12.81
C VAL A 100 -10.01 -17.22 13.39
N GLU A 101 -10.67 -16.28 14.05
CA GLU A 101 -11.99 -16.44 14.65
C GLU A 101 -12.83 -15.19 14.36
N GLY A 102 -13.99 -15.38 13.71
CA GLY A 102 -14.90 -14.27 13.39
C GLY A 102 -14.40 -13.30 12.32
N ASP A 103 -15.00 -12.12 12.27
CA ASP A 103 -14.63 -10.96 11.43
C ASP A 103 -14.84 -9.67 12.24
N GLU A 104 -14.19 -9.59 13.38
CA GLU A 104 -14.28 -8.41 14.24
C GLU A 104 -13.25 -7.36 13.84
N TRP A 105 -13.67 -6.11 13.81
CA TRP A 105 -12.86 -4.95 13.42
C TRP A 105 -12.64 -4.02 14.60
N GLU A 106 -11.52 -3.31 14.59
CA GLU A 106 -11.30 -2.21 15.52
C GLU A 106 -12.37 -1.12 15.32
N GLU A 107 -12.93 -0.61 16.41
CA GLU A 107 -14.00 0.40 16.38
C GLU A 107 -13.58 1.71 15.69
N SER A 108 -12.28 1.99 15.64
CA SER A 108 -11.71 3.16 14.96
C SER A 108 -11.72 3.08 13.45
N ILE A 109 -12.04 1.93 12.86
CA ILE A 109 -12.06 1.72 11.41
C ILE A 109 -13.47 1.99 10.89
N ASP A 110 -13.59 3.02 10.08
CA ASP A 110 -14.80 3.29 9.33
C ASP A 110 -14.94 2.27 8.18
N ARG A 111 -16.02 1.49 8.24
CA ARG A 111 -16.35 0.47 7.22
C ARG A 111 -17.45 0.94 6.25
N THR A 112 -17.84 2.20 6.31
CA THR A 112 -18.80 2.74 5.36
C THR A 112 -18.18 2.90 3.99
N GLU A 113 -19.00 2.80 2.95
CA GLU A 113 -18.57 3.04 1.57
C GLU A 113 -18.46 4.53 1.23
N THR A 114 -18.67 5.41 2.21
CA THR A 114 -18.65 6.86 2.01
C THR A 114 -17.23 7.37 1.86
N LEU A 115 -16.86 7.79 0.67
CA LEU A 115 -15.56 8.42 0.43
C LEU A 115 -15.52 9.84 1.00
N VAL A 116 -14.67 10.05 2.01
CA VAL A 116 -14.40 11.38 2.56
C VAL A 116 -13.37 12.08 1.66
N LYS A 117 -13.85 13.06 0.87
CA LYS A 117 -13.03 13.75 -0.15
C LYS A 117 -12.17 14.88 0.43
N GLU A 118 -12.54 15.42 1.60
CA GLU A 118 -11.83 16.53 2.23
C GLU A 118 -10.93 16.05 3.37
N CYS A 119 -9.68 16.48 3.35
CA CYS A 119 -8.73 16.23 4.43
C CYS A 119 -8.43 17.54 5.18
N ASN A 120 -8.92 17.66 6.42
CA ASN A 120 -8.71 18.84 7.27
C ASN A 120 -7.45 18.77 8.14
N LEU A 121 -6.67 17.68 8.06
CA LEU A 121 -5.44 17.49 8.81
C LEU A 121 -4.31 18.39 8.28
N THR A 122 -3.42 18.78 9.17
CA THR A 122 -2.14 19.42 8.80
C THR A 122 -1.19 18.43 8.13
N ALA A 123 -0.13 18.91 7.49
CA ALA A 123 0.88 18.05 6.86
C ALA A 123 1.52 17.08 7.88
N GLU A 124 1.83 17.58 9.06
CA GLU A 124 2.43 16.83 10.16
C GLU A 124 1.49 15.74 10.70
N GLU A 125 0.20 16.06 10.85
CA GLU A 125 -0.82 15.09 11.26
C GLU A 125 -1.05 14.01 10.19
N ILE A 126 -1.01 14.36 8.91
CA ILE A 126 -1.10 13.40 7.80
C ILE A 126 0.07 12.41 7.87
N VAL A 127 1.31 12.91 7.97
CA VAL A 127 2.51 12.06 8.06
C VAL A 127 2.43 11.12 9.27
N LYS A 128 2.00 11.67 10.42
CA LYS A 128 1.81 10.87 11.63
C LYS A 128 0.75 9.78 11.45
N LYS A 129 -0.39 10.11 10.87
CA LYS A 129 -1.47 9.14 10.62
C LYS A 129 -1.04 8.04 9.65
N ILE A 130 -0.28 8.38 8.60
CA ILE A 130 0.31 7.43 7.65
C ILE A 130 1.31 6.49 8.37
N ALA A 131 2.13 7.04 9.26
CA ALA A 131 3.07 6.25 10.06
C ALA A 131 2.34 5.30 11.01
N ASP A 132 1.34 5.81 11.74
CA ASP A 132 0.54 5.04 12.69
C ASP A 132 -0.25 3.92 12.00
N ALA A 133 -0.71 4.15 10.77
CA ALA A 133 -1.40 3.16 9.94
C ALA A 133 -0.46 2.17 9.23
N GLY A 134 0.86 2.36 9.32
CA GLY A 134 1.85 1.45 8.73
C GLY A 134 1.84 1.43 7.20
N ILE A 135 1.48 2.54 6.55
CA ILE A 135 1.36 2.61 5.08
C ILE A 135 2.74 2.58 4.43
N VAL A 136 2.91 1.66 3.48
CA VAL A 136 4.12 1.49 2.67
C VAL A 136 3.78 1.54 1.18
N GLY A 137 4.79 1.74 0.34
CA GLY A 137 4.61 1.62 -1.12
C GLY A 137 4.39 0.16 -1.53
N LEU A 138 3.43 -0.10 -2.39
CA LEU A 138 3.02 -1.44 -2.80
C LEU A 138 3.41 -1.75 -4.26
N GLY A 139 4.58 -1.57 -4.67
CA GLY A 139 5.02 -1.84 -6.05
C GLY A 139 6.54 -1.91 -6.13
N GLY A 140 7.16 -2.68 -5.24
CA GLY A 140 8.61 -2.83 -5.23
C GLY A 140 9.15 -3.04 -3.82
N ALA A 141 10.04 -2.14 -3.35
CA ALA A 141 10.74 -2.29 -2.08
C ALA A 141 9.86 -2.13 -0.82
N CYS A 142 8.57 -1.87 -0.96
CA CYS A 142 7.66 -1.58 0.16
C CYS A 142 8.24 -0.51 1.10
N PHE A 143 8.71 0.60 0.53
CA PHE A 143 9.34 1.66 1.31
C PHE A 143 8.30 2.40 2.17
N PRO A 144 8.56 2.64 3.47
CA PRO A 144 7.63 3.33 4.36
C PRO A 144 7.24 4.71 3.86
N THR A 145 5.95 4.95 3.68
CA THR A 145 5.44 6.17 3.04
C THR A 145 5.72 7.43 3.88
N GLN A 146 5.63 7.35 5.21
CA GLN A 146 5.95 8.47 6.08
C GLN A 146 7.39 8.98 5.88
N VAL A 147 8.34 8.09 5.57
CA VAL A 147 9.74 8.48 5.32
C VAL A 147 9.87 9.23 4.00
N LYS A 148 9.13 8.80 2.95
CA LYS A 148 9.08 9.50 1.65
C LYS A 148 8.52 10.92 1.79
N LEU A 149 7.58 11.14 2.69
CA LEU A 149 6.90 12.42 2.90
C LEU A 149 7.70 13.40 3.77
N CYS A 150 8.85 12.97 4.29
CA CYS A 150 9.76 13.78 5.10
C CYS A 150 11.09 14.00 4.35
N PRO A 151 11.13 14.81 3.30
CA PRO A 151 12.38 15.09 2.60
C PRO A 151 13.39 15.74 3.55
N PRO A 152 14.71 15.47 3.36
CA PRO A 152 15.76 16.13 4.16
C PRO A 152 15.63 17.66 4.08
N PRO A 153 16.00 18.42 5.14
CA PRO A 153 15.78 19.88 5.20
C PRO A 153 16.40 20.69 4.06
N ALA A 154 17.43 20.15 3.40
CA ALA A 154 18.09 20.78 2.26
C ALA A 154 17.31 20.62 0.93
N PHE A 155 16.27 19.79 0.91
CA PHE A 155 15.50 19.49 -0.29
C PHE A 155 14.05 19.92 -0.11
N LYS A 156 13.46 20.41 -1.21
CA LYS A 156 12.07 20.79 -1.28
C LYS A 156 11.38 19.99 -2.39
N ALA A 157 10.26 19.37 -2.09
CA ALA A 157 9.44 18.74 -3.11
C ALA A 157 8.82 19.82 -4.02
N GLU A 158 8.79 19.56 -5.33
CA GLU A 158 8.13 20.42 -6.32
C GLU A 158 6.80 19.81 -6.81
N CYS A 159 6.72 18.49 -6.80
CA CYS A 159 5.51 17.74 -7.20
C CYS A 159 5.49 16.37 -6.53
N VAL A 160 4.32 15.73 -6.61
CA VAL A 160 4.15 14.30 -6.33
C VAL A 160 4.12 13.54 -7.64
N ILE A 161 4.81 12.42 -7.72
CA ILE A 161 4.73 11.50 -8.86
C ILE A 161 4.22 10.15 -8.35
N ILE A 162 3.07 9.73 -8.87
CA ILE A 162 2.51 8.41 -8.61
C ILE A 162 3.00 7.46 -9.70
N ASN A 163 3.68 6.42 -9.30
CA ASN A 163 4.09 5.35 -10.21
C ASN A 163 2.95 4.32 -10.30
N ALA A 164 2.22 4.35 -11.41
CA ALA A 164 1.15 3.42 -11.73
C ALA A 164 1.50 2.58 -12.99
N VAL A 165 2.77 2.25 -13.15
CA VAL A 165 3.30 1.58 -14.35
C VAL A 165 2.90 0.11 -14.38
N GLU A 166 3.11 -0.65 -13.30
CA GLU A 166 2.80 -2.09 -13.18
C GLU A 166 3.44 -2.93 -14.31
N CYS A 167 4.77 -2.80 -14.45
CA CYS A 167 5.51 -3.39 -15.58
C CYS A 167 5.75 -4.90 -15.45
N GLU A 168 5.62 -5.51 -14.27
CA GLU A 168 5.95 -6.93 -14.06
C GLU A 168 4.98 -7.85 -14.81
N PRO A 169 5.49 -8.92 -15.44
CA PRO A 169 4.62 -9.95 -16.01
C PRO A 169 3.63 -10.51 -14.97
N TYR A 170 2.45 -10.92 -15.44
CA TYR A 170 1.33 -11.47 -14.68
C TYR A 170 0.58 -10.48 -13.77
N LEU A 171 1.18 -9.39 -13.29
CA LEU A 171 0.49 -8.44 -12.41
C LEU A 171 -0.60 -7.64 -13.14
N THR A 172 -1.78 -7.54 -12.53
CA THR A 172 -2.94 -6.80 -13.03
C THR A 172 -3.66 -6.02 -11.93
N ALA A 173 -3.13 -6.07 -10.70
CA ALA A 173 -3.78 -5.50 -9.52
C ALA A 173 -3.87 -3.98 -9.58
N ASP A 174 -2.78 -3.30 -9.97
CA ASP A 174 -2.76 -1.83 -10.05
C ASP A 174 -3.65 -1.32 -11.18
N HIS A 175 -3.65 -2.01 -12.33
CA HIS A 175 -4.53 -1.67 -13.44
C HIS A 175 -5.99 -1.74 -13.02
N GLN A 176 -6.40 -2.85 -12.41
CA GLN A 176 -7.79 -3.03 -11.98
C GLN A 176 -8.16 -2.04 -10.86
N LEU A 177 -7.25 -1.78 -9.91
CA LEU A 177 -7.44 -0.79 -8.86
C LEU A 177 -7.66 0.62 -9.45
N MET A 178 -6.89 1.00 -10.47
CA MET A 178 -7.09 2.28 -11.17
C MET A 178 -8.47 2.39 -11.79
N LEU A 179 -9.03 1.30 -12.32
CA LEU A 179 -10.35 1.32 -12.96
C LEU A 179 -11.50 1.33 -11.94
N GLU A 180 -11.41 0.54 -10.87
CA GLU A 180 -12.49 0.38 -9.90
C GLU A 180 -12.48 1.44 -8.80
N HIS A 181 -11.31 1.99 -8.44
CA HIS A 181 -11.11 2.89 -7.29
C HIS A 181 -10.45 4.22 -7.67
N ALA A 182 -10.78 4.76 -8.85
CA ALA A 182 -10.16 5.97 -9.36
C ALA A 182 -10.36 7.20 -8.44
N GLU A 183 -11.55 7.38 -7.87
CA GLU A 183 -11.82 8.51 -6.96
C GLU A 183 -11.00 8.43 -5.67
N GLU A 184 -10.91 7.25 -5.07
CA GLU A 184 -10.11 7.02 -3.84
C GLU A 184 -8.62 7.29 -4.11
N ILE A 185 -8.12 6.88 -5.28
CA ILE A 185 -6.74 7.18 -5.69
C ILE A 185 -6.52 8.68 -5.80
N MET A 186 -7.45 9.42 -6.43
CA MET A 186 -7.34 10.89 -6.56
C MET A 186 -7.39 11.60 -5.21
N VAL A 187 -8.23 11.14 -4.28
CA VAL A 187 -8.25 11.65 -2.91
C VAL A 187 -6.91 11.37 -2.23
N GLY A 188 -6.37 10.15 -2.36
CA GLY A 188 -5.06 9.78 -1.84
C GLY A 188 -3.94 10.67 -2.40
N VAL A 189 -3.94 10.96 -3.70
CA VAL A 189 -2.98 11.89 -4.33
C VAL A 189 -3.08 13.28 -3.72
N SER A 190 -4.29 13.80 -3.51
CA SER A 190 -4.50 15.12 -2.90
C SER A 190 -3.97 15.20 -1.46
N ILE A 191 -4.13 14.12 -0.69
CA ILE A 191 -3.60 13.99 0.67
C ILE A 191 -2.07 14.00 0.64
N LEU A 192 -1.44 13.27 -0.27
CA LEU A 192 0.02 13.25 -0.43
C LEU A 192 0.56 14.63 -0.84
N MET A 193 -0.11 15.33 -1.77
CA MET A 193 0.24 16.69 -2.15
C MET A 193 0.21 17.64 -0.95
N LYS A 194 -0.83 17.54 -0.12
CA LYS A 194 -0.96 18.32 1.11
C LYS A 194 0.15 18.02 2.11
N ALA A 195 0.51 16.74 2.28
CA ALA A 195 1.55 16.30 3.20
C ALA A 195 2.92 16.91 2.84
N VAL A 196 3.28 16.97 1.55
CA VAL A 196 4.56 17.54 1.09
C VAL A 196 4.46 19.01 0.68
N LYS A 197 3.28 19.65 0.85
CA LYS A 197 3.01 21.08 0.60
C LYS A 197 3.28 21.50 -0.85
N VAL A 198 2.81 20.69 -1.82
CA VAL A 198 2.91 20.96 -3.26
C VAL A 198 1.52 21.06 -3.90
N ASN A 199 1.44 21.74 -5.05
CA ASN A 199 0.20 21.96 -5.78
C ASN A 199 0.15 21.21 -7.13
N LYS A 200 1.07 20.25 -7.32
CA LYS A 200 1.18 19.53 -8.58
C LYS A 200 1.46 18.07 -8.35
N ALA A 201 0.75 17.21 -9.07
CA ALA A 201 1.01 15.79 -9.13
C ALA A 201 0.98 15.28 -10.57
N PHE A 202 1.65 14.17 -10.78
CA PHE A 202 1.62 13.40 -12.03
C PHE A 202 1.36 11.94 -11.71
N ILE A 203 0.63 11.25 -12.57
CA ILE A 203 0.43 9.80 -12.53
C ILE A 203 1.06 9.23 -13.79
N GLY A 204 2.08 8.38 -13.63
CA GLY A 204 2.73 7.67 -14.72
C GLY A 204 2.04 6.32 -14.96
N ILE A 205 1.38 6.17 -16.11
CA ILE A 205 0.68 4.95 -16.51
C ILE A 205 1.32 4.45 -17.81
N GLU A 206 1.45 3.13 -17.97
CA GLU A 206 1.93 2.53 -19.21
C GLU A 206 0.90 2.67 -20.35
N ASN A 207 1.40 2.78 -21.56
CA ASN A 207 0.57 2.94 -22.75
C ASN A 207 -0.21 1.68 -23.16
N ASN A 208 0.07 0.55 -22.55
CA ASN A 208 -0.71 -0.69 -22.68
C ASN A 208 -1.98 -0.71 -21.83
N LYS A 209 -2.25 0.38 -21.07
CA LYS A 209 -3.44 0.57 -20.24
C LYS A 209 -4.22 1.83 -20.70
N PRO A 210 -4.74 1.85 -21.96
CA PRO A 210 -5.38 3.04 -22.54
C PRO A 210 -6.67 3.44 -21.81
N ASP A 211 -7.40 2.49 -21.25
CA ASP A 211 -8.61 2.69 -20.46
C ASP A 211 -8.31 3.48 -19.16
N ALA A 212 -7.30 3.09 -18.41
CA ALA A 212 -6.84 3.84 -17.25
C ALA A 212 -6.33 5.23 -17.65
N CYS A 213 -5.55 5.36 -18.74
CA CYS A 213 -5.09 6.65 -19.24
C CYS A 213 -6.27 7.59 -19.55
N LEU A 214 -7.31 7.12 -20.22
CA LEU A 214 -8.50 7.90 -20.52
C LEU A 214 -9.25 8.34 -19.27
N LEU A 215 -9.42 7.43 -18.30
CA LEU A 215 -10.11 7.71 -17.04
C LEU A 215 -9.46 8.88 -16.30
N TYR A 216 -8.13 8.86 -16.14
CA TYR A 216 -7.40 9.90 -15.41
C TYR A 216 -7.21 11.20 -16.19
N THR A 217 -7.26 11.19 -17.52
CA THR A 217 -7.18 12.40 -18.34
C THR A 217 -8.51 13.07 -18.55
N SER A 218 -9.62 12.34 -18.52
CA SER A 218 -10.98 12.87 -18.70
C SER A 218 -11.59 13.47 -17.44
N GLN A 219 -11.07 13.12 -16.27
CA GLN A 219 -11.56 13.59 -14.96
C GLN A 219 -10.84 14.84 -14.44
N SER A 220 -9.96 15.46 -15.21
CA SER A 220 -9.44 16.77 -14.82
C SER A 220 -10.59 17.78 -14.86
N PRO A 221 -11.06 18.32 -13.75
CA PRO A 221 -11.98 19.45 -13.81
C PRO A 221 -11.21 20.59 -14.47
N ARG A 222 -11.59 20.92 -15.66
CA ARG A 222 -11.21 22.21 -16.23
C ARG A 222 -12.11 23.22 -15.56
N ASP A 223 -11.50 23.99 -14.65
CA ASP A 223 -11.96 25.26 -14.04
C ASP A 223 -13.21 25.17 -13.16
#